data_e02bd04a88e198f4aaa3cea0343f821d
#
_entry.id   e02bd04a88e198f4aaa3cea0343f821d
#
_cell.length_a   1.000
_cell.length_b   1.000
_cell.length_c   1.000
_cell.angle_alpha   90.00
_cell.angle_beta   90.00
_cell.angle_gamma   90.00
#
_symmetry.space_group_name_H-M   'P 1'
#
loop_
_entity.id
_entity.type
_entity.pdbx_description
1 polymer ?
#
loop_
_entity_poly.entity_id
_entity_poly.type
_entity_poly.pdbx_seq_one_letter_code
_entity_poly.pdbx_strand_id
1 'polypeptide(L)'
;MPGCKRNCLSIGDLGLDPEAFVFHAGPLIRREKGYEFLSRHHRGKIYNRMMTFARRINFKWYCLCVDKKYLNSSLQIVSKLQEQLDKFIADHESQLSDVDRVKVYYDCGQSPVTKILQRSFTTLGDKVEFADGVQPRRYMLFQLADLICTLNLVAAKIKEGIPLTDSEYKFFGGPSAFRRCEAKFLATHALN
;
A
#
# COMPACT_ATOMS: atom_id res chain seq x y z
N MET A 1 -32.08 -19.28 17.15
CA MET A 1 -30.67 -19.37 16.66
C MET A 1 -29.87 -18.39 17.45
N PRO A 2 -28.90 -18.79 18.33
CA PRO A 2 -28.10 -17.83 19.07
C PRO A 2 -27.10 -17.18 18.12
N GLY A 3 -27.16 -15.85 18.04
CA GLY A 3 -26.29 -15.04 17.19
C GLY A 3 -24.84 -15.22 17.57
N CYS A 4 -24.05 -15.62 16.59
CA CYS A 4 -22.59 -15.63 16.65
C CYS A 4 -22.10 -14.20 16.91
N LYS A 5 -21.88 -13.85 18.17
CA LYS A 5 -21.14 -12.67 18.58
C LYS A 5 -19.70 -12.86 18.06
N ARG A 6 -19.41 -12.36 16.87
CA ARG A 6 -18.04 -12.23 16.41
C ARG A 6 -17.34 -11.28 17.39
N ASN A 7 -16.54 -11.85 18.28
CA ASN A 7 -15.63 -11.09 19.14
C ASN A 7 -14.69 -10.29 18.25
N CYS A 8 -15.08 -9.07 17.91
CA CYS A 8 -14.20 -8.08 17.31
C CYS A 8 -13.27 -7.60 18.43
N LEU A 9 -12.11 -8.25 18.61
CA LEU A 9 -11.04 -7.70 19.44
C LEU A 9 -10.78 -6.27 19.00
N SER A 10 -10.86 -5.31 19.91
CA SER A 10 -10.45 -3.94 19.64
C SER A 10 -8.91 -3.89 19.49
N ILE A 11 -8.38 -2.82 18.92
CA ILE A 11 -6.93 -2.62 18.86
C ILE A 11 -6.37 -2.55 20.29
N GLY A 12 -7.13 -1.97 21.24
CA GLY A 12 -6.79 -1.94 22.66
C GLY A 12 -6.67 -3.33 23.29
N ASP A 13 -7.49 -4.31 22.90
CA ASP A 13 -7.42 -5.69 23.38
C ASP A 13 -6.10 -6.39 22.98
N LEU A 14 -5.35 -5.81 22.04
CA LEU A 14 -4.03 -6.28 21.61
C LEU A 14 -2.88 -5.58 22.32
N GLY A 15 -3.16 -4.72 23.31
CA GLY A 15 -2.17 -3.90 23.99
C GLY A 15 -1.61 -2.76 23.12
N LEU A 16 -2.31 -2.39 22.06
CA LEU A 16 -1.96 -1.27 21.20
C LEU A 16 -2.83 -0.07 21.55
N ASP A 17 -2.21 1.10 21.63
CA ASP A 17 -2.94 2.36 21.80
C ASP A 17 -3.72 2.68 20.51
N PRO A 18 -5.07 2.68 20.53
CA PRO A 18 -5.87 2.97 19.33
C PRO A 18 -5.62 4.36 18.75
N GLU A 19 -5.28 5.35 19.58
CA GLU A 19 -5.03 6.74 19.16
C GLU A 19 -3.65 6.90 18.49
N ALA A 20 -2.68 6.09 18.92
CA ALA A 20 -1.32 6.11 18.37
C ALA A 20 -1.11 5.07 17.26
N PHE A 21 -2.00 4.09 17.14
CA PHE A 21 -1.80 2.97 16.23
C PHE A 21 -1.86 3.41 14.76
N VAL A 22 -0.81 3.10 14.02
CA VAL A 22 -0.76 3.22 12.56
C VAL A 22 -0.48 1.83 11.99
N PHE A 23 -1.31 1.40 11.06
CA PHE A 23 -1.08 0.13 10.38
C PHE A 23 0.10 0.28 9.39
N HIS A 24 1.08 -0.58 9.55
CA HIS A 24 2.21 -0.73 8.63
C HIS A 24 2.32 -2.18 8.17
N ALA A 25 1.99 -2.43 6.91
CA ALA A 25 1.88 -3.79 6.36
C ALA A 25 3.20 -4.56 6.41
N GLY A 26 4.29 -3.94 5.95
CA GLY A 26 5.61 -4.56 5.94
C GLY A 26 6.08 -4.98 7.34
N PRO A 27 6.19 -4.07 8.31
CA PRO A 27 6.52 -4.39 9.71
C PRO A 27 5.58 -5.41 10.34
N LEU A 28 4.26 -5.33 10.11
CA LEU A 28 3.28 -6.30 10.60
C LEU A 28 3.58 -7.72 10.10
N ILE A 29 3.84 -7.87 8.81
CA ILE A 29 4.13 -9.17 8.18
C ILE A 29 5.47 -9.71 8.67
N ARG A 30 6.51 -8.89 8.70
CA ARG A 30 7.86 -9.28 9.08
C ARG A 30 8.10 -9.36 10.58
N ARG A 31 7.15 -8.92 11.40
CA ARG A 31 7.26 -8.88 12.87
C ARG A 31 8.32 -7.91 13.36
N GLU A 32 8.27 -6.68 12.86
CA GLU A 32 9.23 -5.60 13.13
C GLU A 32 8.53 -4.35 13.70
N LYS A 33 9.31 -3.38 14.21
CA LYS A 33 8.87 -1.99 14.50
C LYS A 33 7.54 -1.90 15.29
N GLY A 34 7.50 -2.50 16.49
CA GLY A 34 6.33 -2.46 17.37
C GLY A 34 5.35 -3.61 17.21
N TYR A 35 5.62 -4.56 16.30
CA TYR A 35 4.84 -5.79 16.15
C TYR A 35 5.56 -7.04 16.66
N GLU A 36 6.74 -6.90 17.28
CA GLU A 36 7.61 -7.98 17.74
C GLU A 36 6.93 -8.81 18.83
N PHE A 37 6.16 -8.17 19.71
CA PHE A 37 5.46 -8.81 20.82
C PHE A 37 4.15 -9.49 20.38
N LEU A 38 3.67 -9.20 19.19
CA LEU A 38 2.41 -9.79 18.70
C LEU A 38 2.63 -11.20 18.14
N SER A 39 1.77 -12.13 18.55
CA SER A 39 1.72 -13.45 17.94
C SER A 39 1.30 -13.37 16.46
N ARG A 40 1.60 -14.43 15.68
CA ARG A 40 1.11 -14.53 14.30
C ARG A 40 -0.41 -14.38 14.20
N HIS A 41 -1.13 -14.95 15.15
CA HIS A 41 -2.59 -14.88 15.20
C HIS A 41 -3.09 -13.44 15.36
N HIS A 42 -2.50 -12.66 16.28
CA HIS A 42 -2.86 -11.27 16.49
C HIS A 42 -2.53 -10.41 15.28
N ARG A 43 -1.35 -10.59 14.69
CA ARG A 43 -0.95 -9.89 13.45
C ARG A 43 -1.90 -10.23 12.29
N GLY A 44 -2.30 -11.49 12.16
CA GLY A 44 -3.30 -11.94 11.20
C GLY A 44 -4.67 -11.28 11.39
N LYS A 45 -5.10 -11.06 12.64
CA LYS A 45 -6.35 -10.33 12.92
C LYS A 45 -6.29 -8.87 12.48
N ILE A 46 -5.17 -8.18 12.75
CA ILE A 46 -4.95 -6.79 12.30
C ILE A 46 -4.97 -6.74 10.78
N TYR A 47 -4.21 -7.62 10.12
CA TYR A 47 -4.17 -7.74 8.66
C TYR A 47 -5.56 -7.96 8.07
N ASN A 48 -6.33 -8.91 8.59
CA ASN A 48 -7.66 -9.22 8.09
C ASN A 48 -8.66 -8.07 8.27
N ARG A 49 -8.49 -7.21 9.27
CA ARG A 49 -9.29 -6.00 9.42
C ARG A 49 -9.02 -5.01 8.30
N MET A 50 -7.74 -4.78 7.97
CA MET A 50 -7.37 -3.92 6.85
C MET A 50 -7.86 -4.50 5.52
N MET A 51 -7.73 -5.81 5.31
CA MET A 51 -8.27 -6.48 4.13
C MET A 51 -9.80 -6.39 4.05
N THR A 52 -10.49 -6.44 5.19
CA THR A 52 -11.97 -6.26 5.26
C THR A 52 -12.35 -4.84 4.89
N PHE A 53 -11.62 -3.84 5.38
CA PHE A 53 -11.81 -2.45 4.98
C PHE A 53 -11.59 -2.29 3.47
N ALA A 54 -10.47 -2.78 2.96
CA ALA A 54 -10.12 -2.71 1.55
C ALA A 54 -11.20 -3.30 0.61
N ARG A 55 -11.80 -4.43 1.01
CA ARG A 55 -12.88 -5.08 0.22
C ARG A 55 -14.22 -4.35 0.24
N ARG A 56 -14.41 -3.40 1.17
CA ARG A 56 -15.68 -2.66 1.34
C ARG A 56 -15.70 -1.31 0.66
N ILE A 57 -14.53 -0.77 0.33
CA ILE A 57 -14.43 0.54 -0.33
C ILE A 57 -14.25 0.35 -1.83
N ASN A 58 -14.78 1.31 -2.59
CA ASN A 58 -14.51 1.38 -4.02
C ASN A 58 -13.21 2.14 -4.24
N PHE A 59 -12.19 1.48 -4.74
CA PHE A 59 -10.90 2.09 -5.11
C PHE A 59 -10.25 1.33 -6.24
N LYS A 60 -9.35 2.00 -6.91
CA LYS A 60 -8.39 1.40 -7.85
C LYS A 60 -6.98 1.71 -7.38
N TRP A 61 -6.04 0.87 -7.73
CA TRP A 61 -4.64 1.10 -7.44
C TRP A 61 -3.80 0.93 -8.71
N TYR A 62 -2.72 1.69 -8.74
CA TYR A 62 -1.64 1.55 -9.69
C TYR A 62 -0.31 1.51 -8.93
N CYS A 63 0.64 0.68 -9.34
CA CYS A 63 1.90 0.50 -8.65
C CYS A 63 3.06 0.86 -9.58
N LEU A 64 3.80 1.90 -9.20
CA LEU A 64 5.07 2.23 -9.85
C LEU A 64 6.16 1.33 -9.27
N CYS A 65 6.72 0.45 -10.10
CA CYS A 65 7.74 -0.49 -9.70
C CYS A 65 9.04 -0.25 -10.46
N VAL A 66 10.13 -0.09 -9.74
CA VAL A 66 11.47 0.05 -10.31
C VAL A 66 12.36 -1.09 -9.83
N ASP A 67 12.83 -1.91 -10.78
CA ASP A 67 13.86 -2.91 -10.48
C ASP A 67 15.21 -2.23 -10.31
N LYS A 68 15.76 -2.31 -9.10
CA LYS A 68 17.05 -1.68 -8.76
C LYS A 68 18.26 -2.50 -9.23
N LYS A 69 18.05 -3.73 -9.69
CA LYS A 69 19.14 -4.65 -10.07
C LYS A 69 20.08 -4.07 -11.13
N TYR A 70 19.54 -3.25 -12.02
CA TYR A 70 20.29 -2.67 -13.14
C TYR A 70 20.50 -1.16 -12.99
N LEU A 71 20.23 -0.58 -11.82
CA LEU A 71 20.35 0.85 -11.57
C LEU A 71 21.51 1.12 -10.62
N ASN A 72 22.43 1.97 -11.06
CA ASN A 72 23.68 2.24 -10.36
C ASN A 72 23.64 3.51 -9.51
N SER A 73 22.54 4.28 -9.57
CA SER A 73 22.41 5.53 -8.81
C SER A 73 20.97 5.83 -8.40
N SER A 74 20.82 6.61 -7.33
CA SER A 74 19.53 7.13 -6.90
C SER A 74 18.86 8.02 -7.96
N LEU A 75 19.65 8.74 -8.77
CA LEU A 75 19.13 9.57 -9.87
C LEU A 75 18.45 8.72 -10.94
N GLN A 76 19.01 7.55 -11.29
CA GLN A 76 18.37 6.64 -12.24
C GLN A 76 17.04 6.09 -11.71
N ILE A 77 16.95 5.78 -10.41
CA ILE A 77 15.72 5.35 -9.77
C ILE A 77 14.67 6.47 -9.86
N VAL A 78 15.05 7.69 -9.51
CA VAL A 78 14.17 8.87 -9.57
C VAL A 78 13.68 9.11 -11.00
N SER A 79 14.57 9.05 -12.00
CA SER A 79 14.22 9.22 -13.41
C SER A 79 13.22 8.15 -13.88
N LYS A 80 13.43 6.89 -13.50
CA LYS A 80 12.52 5.80 -13.85
C LYS A 80 11.15 5.93 -13.19
N LEU A 81 11.10 6.37 -11.94
CA LEU A 81 9.83 6.65 -11.26
C LEU A 81 9.09 7.82 -11.93
N GLN A 82 9.81 8.88 -12.32
CA GLN A 82 9.25 10.00 -13.05
C GLN A 82 8.63 9.55 -14.39
N GLU A 83 9.40 8.81 -15.21
CA GLU A 83 8.96 8.27 -16.48
C GLU A 83 7.66 7.43 -16.33
N GLN A 84 7.61 6.55 -15.32
CA GLN A 84 6.44 5.71 -15.07
C GLN A 84 5.22 6.53 -14.61
N LEU A 85 5.43 7.57 -13.80
CA LEU A 85 4.34 8.43 -13.35
C LEU A 85 3.82 9.32 -14.48
N ASP A 86 4.71 9.89 -15.30
CA ASP A 86 4.31 10.69 -16.46
C ASP A 86 3.51 9.84 -17.46
N LYS A 87 3.96 8.60 -17.69
CA LYS A 87 3.21 7.64 -18.51
C LYS A 87 1.84 7.32 -17.91
N PHE A 88 1.77 7.07 -16.59
CA PHE A 88 0.49 6.82 -15.91
C PHE A 88 -0.49 7.98 -16.10
N ILE A 89 -0.02 9.23 -15.94
CA ILE A 89 -0.86 10.42 -16.12
C ILE A 89 -1.34 10.53 -17.59
N ALA A 90 -0.45 10.30 -18.55
CA ALA A 90 -0.81 10.34 -19.97
C ALA A 90 -1.81 9.24 -20.33
N ASP A 91 -1.61 8.01 -19.88
CA ASP A 91 -2.51 6.88 -20.15
C ASP A 91 -3.91 7.09 -19.52
N HIS A 92 -4.04 7.93 -18.49
CA HIS A 92 -5.30 8.22 -17.79
C HIS A 92 -5.75 9.68 -17.92
N GLU A 93 -5.22 10.41 -18.89
CA GLU A 93 -5.51 11.84 -19.07
C GLU A 93 -7.00 12.12 -19.20
N SER A 94 -7.74 11.34 -19.98
CA SER A 94 -9.19 11.51 -20.13
C SER A 94 -9.91 11.40 -18.78
N GLN A 95 -9.62 10.36 -17.99
CA GLN A 95 -10.25 10.14 -16.70
C GLN A 95 -9.90 11.25 -15.69
N LEU A 96 -8.65 11.70 -15.73
CA LEU A 96 -8.17 12.79 -14.88
C LEU A 96 -8.71 14.16 -15.34
N SER A 97 -9.03 14.28 -16.63
CA SER A 97 -9.64 15.50 -17.19
C SER A 97 -11.12 15.64 -16.88
N ASP A 98 -11.84 14.53 -16.76
CA ASP A 98 -13.27 14.49 -16.49
C ASP A 98 -13.64 14.85 -15.03
N VAL A 99 -12.66 14.94 -14.12
CA VAL A 99 -12.91 15.32 -12.74
C VAL A 99 -12.65 16.81 -12.49
N ASP A 100 -13.45 17.43 -11.63
CA ASP A 100 -13.32 18.85 -11.28
C ASP A 100 -12.07 19.12 -10.44
N ARG A 101 -11.63 18.13 -9.63
CA ARG A 101 -10.51 18.27 -8.70
C ARG A 101 -9.74 16.97 -8.56
N VAL A 102 -8.43 17.08 -8.56
CA VAL A 102 -7.48 16.01 -8.21
C VAL A 102 -6.79 16.37 -6.91
N LYS A 103 -7.03 15.61 -5.84
CA LYS A 103 -6.37 15.85 -4.56
C LYS A 103 -5.30 14.79 -4.32
N VAL A 104 -4.07 15.25 -4.20
CA VAL A 104 -2.90 14.41 -3.97
C VAL A 104 -2.55 14.41 -2.49
N TYR A 105 -2.58 13.22 -1.89
CA TYR A 105 -2.13 13.00 -0.52
C TYR A 105 -0.78 12.32 -0.53
N TYR A 106 0.21 12.93 0.10
CA TYR A 106 1.55 12.37 0.23
C TYR A 106 2.15 12.76 1.59
N ASP A 107 2.85 11.84 2.26
CA ASP A 107 3.40 12.05 3.60
C ASP A 107 4.71 12.85 3.64
N CYS A 108 5.19 13.30 2.48
CA CYS A 108 6.43 14.06 2.31
C CYS A 108 7.69 13.36 2.85
N GLY A 109 7.64 12.06 3.07
CA GLY A 109 8.73 11.27 3.67
C GLY A 109 10.00 11.19 2.81
N GLN A 110 9.91 11.49 1.50
CA GLN A 110 11.06 11.44 0.58
C GLN A 110 11.04 12.62 -0.38
N SER A 111 11.96 13.57 -0.18
CA SER A 111 12.08 14.78 -1.02
C SER A 111 12.12 14.50 -2.54
N PRO A 112 12.84 13.49 -3.07
CA PRO A 112 12.81 13.20 -4.50
C PRO A 112 11.40 12.81 -4.99
N VAL A 113 10.64 12.04 -4.22
CA VAL A 113 9.28 11.62 -4.59
C VAL A 113 8.33 12.82 -4.57
N THR A 114 8.45 13.72 -3.59
CA THR A 114 7.70 14.98 -3.55
C THR A 114 7.87 15.77 -4.85
N LYS A 115 9.11 15.93 -5.30
CA LYS A 115 9.43 16.68 -6.54
C LYS A 115 8.84 15.99 -7.79
N ILE A 116 8.92 14.65 -7.86
CA ILE A 116 8.32 13.87 -8.94
C ILE A 116 6.81 14.13 -8.99
N LEU A 117 6.12 13.96 -7.87
CA LEU A 117 4.67 14.15 -7.78
C LEU A 117 4.28 15.57 -8.20
N GLN A 118 4.92 16.59 -7.63
CA GLN A 118 4.65 17.98 -7.97
C GLN A 118 4.82 18.25 -9.46
N ARG A 119 5.94 17.81 -10.05
CA ARG A 119 6.23 18.01 -11.47
C ARG A 119 5.21 17.32 -12.37
N SER A 120 4.93 16.04 -12.13
CA SER A 120 4.05 15.27 -13.00
C SER A 120 2.60 15.75 -12.93
N PHE A 121 2.10 16.02 -11.73
CA PHE A 121 0.71 16.47 -11.57
C PHE A 121 0.48 17.93 -11.98
N THR A 122 1.52 18.77 -12.05
CA THR A 122 1.39 20.15 -12.56
C THR A 122 0.89 20.18 -14.01
N THR A 123 1.11 19.13 -14.79
CA THR A 123 0.61 19.03 -16.18
C THR A 123 -0.92 19.03 -16.26
N LEU A 124 -1.61 18.70 -15.17
CA LEU A 124 -3.07 18.71 -15.09
C LEU A 124 -3.67 20.08 -14.72
N GLY A 125 -2.83 21.11 -14.53
CA GLY A 125 -3.25 22.50 -14.27
C GLY A 125 -3.79 22.75 -12.86
N ASP A 126 -4.60 23.81 -12.72
CA ASP A 126 -5.07 24.36 -11.43
C ASP A 126 -6.03 23.46 -10.66
N LYS A 127 -6.52 22.39 -11.26
CA LYS A 127 -7.40 21.44 -10.57
C LYS A 127 -6.68 20.51 -9.59
N VAL A 128 -5.35 20.54 -9.56
CA VAL A 128 -4.55 19.71 -8.66
C VAL A 128 -4.27 20.42 -7.36
N GLU A 129 -4.63 19.79 -6.26
CA GLU A 129 -4.37 20.25 -4.90
C GLU A 129 -3.50 19.22 -4.17
N PHE A 130 -2.38 19.64 -3.61
CA PHE A 130 -1.58 18.82 -2.70
C PHE A 130 -2.04 19.05 -1.27
N ALA A 131 -2.38 17.98 -0.56
CA ALA A 131 -2.78 18.07 0.83
C ALA A 131 -1.57 18.32 1.73
N ASP A 132 -1.62 19.38 2.54
CA ASP A 132 -0.57 19.74 3.49
C ASP A 132 -0.71 18.97 4.81
N GLY A 133 0.43 18.76 5.49
CA GLY A 133 0.48 18.21 6.85
C GLY A 133 -0.15 16.83 6.99
N VAL A 134 -0.09 16.03 5.94
CA VAL A 134 -0.71 14.70 5.92
C VAL A 134 -0.05 13.79 6.93
N GLN A 135 -0.86 13.25 7.84
CA GLN A 135 -0.41 12.27 8.83
C GLN A 135 -1.05 10.91 8.49
N PRO A 136 -0.26 9.85 8.23
CA PRO A 136 -0.77 8.53 7.84
C PRO A 136 -1.85 7.97 8.76
N ARG A 137 -1.76 8.23 10.07
CA ARG A 137 -2.77 7.80 11.08
C ARG A 137 -4.18 8.36 10.84
N ARG A 138 -4.31 9.52 10.20
CA ARG A 138 -5.60 10.18 9.95
C ARG A 138 -6.28 9.70 8.67
N TYR A 139 -5.55 8.98 7.82
CA TYR A 139 -6.04 8.59 6.51
C TYR A 139 -5.87 7.10 6.27
N MET A 140 -6.96 6.36 6.35
CA MET A 140 -6.96 4.91 6.12
C MET A 140 -6.46 4.53 4.72
N LEU A 141 -6.65 5.40 3.73
CA LEU A 141 -6.15 5.16 2.37
C LEU A 141 -4.62 5.13 2.28
N PHE A 142 -3.90 5.86 3.16
CA PHE A 142 -2.45 5.73 3.28
C PHE A 142 -2.02 4.35 3.76
N GLN A 143 -2.69 3.87 4.79
CA GLN A 143 -2.42 2.56 5.36
C GLN A 143 -2.79 1.46 4.36
N LEU A 144 -3.83 1.68 3.55
CA LEU A 144 -4.17 0.81 2.42
C LEU A 144 -3.12 0.85 1.33
N ALA A 145 -2.59 2.01 0.98
CA ALA A 145 -1.51 2.13 -0.01
C ALA A 145 -0.25 1.36 0.43
N ASP A 146 0.14 1.46 1.72
CA ASP A 146 1.24 0.67 2.29
C ASP A 146 0.97 -0.84 2.19
N LEU A 147 -0.27 -1.29 2.46
CA LEU A 147 -0.68 -2.68 2.26
C LEU A 147 -0.53 -3.10 0.79
N ILE A 148 -1.05 -2.33 -0.15
CA ILE A 148 -1.00 -2.63 -1.59
C ILE A 148 0.46 -2.70 -2.07
N CYS A 149 1.31 -1.73 -1.69
CA CYS A 149 2.73 -1.75 -2.02
C CYS A 149 3.43 -3.01 -1.48
N THR A 150 3.15 -3.37 -0.22
CA THR A 150 3.74 -4.57 0.39
C THR A 150 3.28 -5.86 -0.31
N LEU A 151 2.00 -5.98 -0.63
CA LEU A 151 1.47 -7.14 -1.35
C LEU A 151 2.03 -7.23 -2.77
N ASN A 152 2.17 -6.11 -3.48
CA ASN A 152 2.79 -6.09 -4.81
C ASN A 152 4.27 -6.48 -4.76
N LEU A 153 5.01 -6.06 -3.73
CA LEU A 153 6.39 -6.51 -3.54
C LEU A 153 6.48 -8.04 -3.36
N VAL A 154 5.59 -8.62 -2.55
CA VAL A 154 5.53 -10.08 -2.35
C VAL A 154 5.12 -10.79 -3.64
N ALA A 155 4.15 -10.24 -4.38
CA ALA A 155 3.73 -10.76 -5.68
C ALA A 155 4.89 -10.75 -6.69
N ALA A 156 5.65 -9.66 -6.76
CA ALA A 156 6.83 -9.53 -7.62
C ALA A 156 7.90 -10.56 -7.27
N LYS A 157 8.24 -10.72 -5.98
CA LYS A 157 9.17 -11.78 -5.54
C LYS A 157 8.74 -13.16 -6.04
N ILE A 158 7.46 -13.50 -5.85
CA ILE A 158 6.91 -14.80 -6.27
C ILE A 158 6.96 -14.97 -7.78
N LYS A 159 6.72 -13.90 -8.54
CA LYS A 159 6.77 -13.91 -10.01
C LYS A 159 8.19 -14.14 -10.52
N GLU A 160 9.16 -13.45 -9.92
CA GLU A 160 10.58 -13.52 -10.30
C GLU A 160 11.31 -14.74 -9.68
N GLY A 161 10.60 -15.60 -8.95
CA GLY A 161 11.21 -16.78 -8.29
C GLY A 161 12.12 -16.40 -7.11
N ILE A 162 12.03 -15.17 -6.60
CA ILE A 162 12.79 -14.71 -5.44
C ILE A 162 12.18 -15.34 -4.18
N PRO A 163 12.97 -15.99 -3.31
CA PRO A 163 12.46 -16.58 -2.08
C PRO A 163 11.79 -15.56 -1.17
N LEU A 164 10.66 -15.92 -0.61
CA LEU A 164 10.06 -15.15 0.49
C LEU A 164 10.96 -15.28 1.72
N THR A 165 11.01 -14.21 2.53
CA THR A 165 11.63 -14.33 3.86
C THR A 165 10.85 -15.30 4.73
N ASP A 166 11.47 -15.86 5.76
CA ASP A 166 10.82 -16.78 6.71
C ASP A 166 9.55 -16.18 7.31
N SER A 167 9.58 -14.89 7.62
CA SER A 167 8.43 -14.18 8.18
C SER A 167 7.29 -14.04 7.16
N GLU A 168 7.60 -13.67 5.92
CA GLU A 168 6.61 -13.60 4.82
C GLU A 168 6.01 -14.99 4.55
N TYR A 169 6.87 -16.00 4.45
CA TYR A 169 6.42 -17.38 4.22
C TYR A 169 5.48 -17.87 5.33
N LYS A 170 5.89 -17.70 6.59
CA LYS A 170 5.08 -18.08 7.76
C LYS A 170 3.78 -17.27 7.83
N PHE A 171 3.81 -15.99 7.47
CA PHE A 171 2.62 -15.13 7.53
C PHE A 171 1.56 -15.55 6.50
N PHE A 172 1.95 -15.69 5.24
CA PHE A 172 1.04 -16.00 4.14
C PHE A 172 0.76 -17.49 3.95
N GLY A 173 1.57 -18.38 4.53
CA GLY A 173 1.49 -19.82 4.27
C GLY A 173 2.12 -20.23 2.94
N GLY A 174 3.07 -19.42 2.44
CA GLY A 174 3.84 -19.66 1.23
C GLY A 174 3.21 -19.13 -0.07
N PRO A 175 3.94 -19.28 -1.21
CA PRO A 175 3.54 -18.69 -2.49
C PRO A 175 2.17 -19.14 -3.01
N SER A 176 1.82 -20.42 -2.83
CA SER A 176 0.54 -20.96 -3.31
C SER A 176 -0.66 -20.39 -2.54
N ALA A 177 -0.52 -20.20 -1.23
CA ALA A 177 -1.56 -19.58 -0.41
C ALA A 177 -1.72 -18.11 -0.76
N PHE A 178 -0.60 -17.37 -0.91
CA PHE A 178 -0.61 -15.99 -1.36
C PHE A 178 -1.34 -15.81 -2.70
N ARG A 179 -1.05 -16.64 -3.71
CA ARG A 179 -1.70 -16.56 -5.02
C ARG A 179 -3.21 -16.74 -4.96
N ARG A 180 -3.71 -17.61 -4.06
CA ARG A 180 -5.15 -17.86 -3.94
C ARG A 180 -5.93 -16.70 -3.34
N CYS A 181 -5.34 -15.95 -2.42
CA CYS A 181 -6.03 -14.92 -1.64
C CYS A 181 -5.62 -13.51 -2.07
N GLU A 182 -4.36 -13.17 -1.87
CA GLU A 182 -3.86 -11.81 -2.01
C GLU A 182 -3.69 -11.39 -3.47
N ALA A 183 -3.15 -12.27 -4.32
CA ALA A 183 -2.98 -11.95 -5.74
C ALA A 183 -4.33 -11.78 -6.45
N LYS A 184 -5.36 -12.56 -6.06
CA LYS A 184 -6.71 -12.38 -6.58
C LYS A 184 -7.31 -11.04 -6.15
N PHE A 185 -7.13 -10.64 -4.89
CA PHE A 185 -7.55 -9.33 -4.40
C PHE A 185 -6.86 -8.19 -5.18
N LEU A 186 -5.54 -8.27 -5.36
CA LEU A 186 -4.81 -7.29 -6.15
C LEU A 186 -5.38 -7.17 -7.57
N ALA A 187 -5.56 -8.27 -8.28
CA ALA A 187 -6.08 -8.28 -9.65
C ALA A 187 -7.47 -7.63 -9.78
N THR A 188 -8.34 -7.80 -8.78
CA THR A 188 -9.71 -7.23 -8.79
C THR A 188 -9.72 -5.71 -8.71
N HIS A 189 -8.73 -5.10 -8.09
CA HIS A 189 -8.68 -3.66 -7.82
C HIS A 189 -7.61 -2.94 -8.66
N ALA A 190 -6.84 -3.65 -9.48
CA ALA A 190 -5.87 -3.02 -10.36
C ALA A 190 -6.57 -2.06 -11.35
N LEU A 191 -5.95 -0.91 -11.59
CA LEU A 191 -6.28 -0.03 -12.69
C LEU A 191 -5.59 -0.61 -13.94
N ASN A 192 -6.38 -0.94 -14.94
CA ASN A 192 -5.89 -1.48 -16.21
C ASN A 192 -5.67 -0.35 -17.21
#